data_0a91a8d3a5ff3a58ccd9b760e6cb93d7
#
_entry.id   0a91a8d3a5ff3a58ccd9b760e6cb93d7
#
_cell.length_a   1.000
_cell.length_b   1.000
_cell.length_c   1.000
_cell.angle_alpha   90.00
_cell.angle_beta   90.00
_cell.angle_gamma   90.00
#
_symmetry.space_group_name_H-M   'P 1'
#
loop_
_entity.id
_entity.type
_entity.pdbx_description
1 polymer ?
#
loop_
_entity_poly.entity_id
_entity_poly.type
_entity_poly.pdbx_seq_one_letter_code
_entity_poly.pdbx_strand_id
1 'polypeptide(L)'
;MIPSPQPKGKLVGFKPLQERFSYYALDDGTILGVKPAVVKVYRLQNPDNSLAFSPDGAPAYFYQTQNITQVLKPEEYKSFKDDGIAE
;
A
#
# COMPACT_ATOMS: atom_id res chain seq x y z
N MET A 1 13.74 11.03 -26.45
CA MET A 1 12.65 10.30 -25.78
C MET A 1 11.92 11.20 -24.80
N ILE A 2 10.63 11.18 -24.89
CA ILE A 2 9.80 12.01 -24.01
C ILE A 2 9.49 11.18 -22.76
N PRO A 3 9.80 11.69 -21.57
CA PRO A 3 9.45 10.95 -20.38
C PRO A 3 7.95 10.81 -20.23
N SER A 4 7.53 9.76 -19.57
CA SER A 4 6.12 9.57 -19.28
C SER A 4 5.60 10.77 -18.50
N PRO A 5 4.43 11.29 -18.86
CA PRO A 5 3.88 12.40 -18.09
C PRO A 5 3.63 11.97 -16.67
N GLN A 6 4.06 12.78 -15.74
CA GLN A 6 3.82 12.53 -14.33
C GLN A 6 2.61 13.32 -13.89
N PRO A 7 1.80 12.77 -13.00
CA PRO A 7 0.69 13.56 -12.48
C PRO A 7 1.22 14.83 -11.86
N LYS A 8 0.63 15.94 -12.20
CA LYS A 8 0.93 17.17 -11.53
C LYS A 8 0.27 17.11 -10.15
N GLY A 9 1.06 17.30 -9.11
CA GLY A 9 0.49 17.15 -7.81
C GLY A 9 1.41 17.62 -6.72
N LYS A 10 0.84 17.77 -5.57
CA LYS A 10 1.52 18.21 -4.38
C LYS A 10 1.73 17.01 -3.47
N LEU A 11 2.95 16.84 -3.02
CA LEU A 11 3.27 15.75 -2.10
C LEU A 11 2.50 15.93 -0.79
N VAL A 12 1.86 14.86 -0.35
CA VAL A 12 1.07 14.88 0.87
C VAL A 12 1.68 13.88 1.84
N GLY A 13 1.95 14.32 3.06
CA GLY A 13 2.40 13.43 4.10
C GLY A 13 1.26 12.53 4.57
N PHE A 14 1.62 11.38 5.08
CA PHE A 14 0.62 10.42 5.54
C PHE A 14 1.21 9.55 6.63
N LYS A 15 0.34 8.87 7.34
CA LYS A 15 0.74 7.83 8.28
C LYS A 15 -0.26 6.69 8.18
N PRO A 16 0.18 5.46 8.35
CA PRO A 16 -0.76 4.34 8.30
C PRO A 16 -1.67 4.37 9.52
N LEU A 17 -2.95 4.18 9.28
CA LEU A 17 -3.90 3.95 10.35
C LEU A 17 -4.01 2.47 10.67
N GLN A 18 -3.82 1.66 9.66
CA GLN A 18 -3.87 0.21 9.79
C GLN A 18 -3.09 -0.40 8.64
N GLU A 19 -2.09 -1.19 8.97
CA GLU A 19 -1.28 -1.91 7.99
C GLU A 19 -1.00 -3.27 8.57
N ARG A 20 -1.48 -4.31 7.92
CA ARG A 20 -1.35 -5.67 8.42
C ARG A 20 -0.97 -6.62 7.31
N PHE A 21 -0.31 -7.70 7.71
CA PHE A 21 -0.06 -8.81 6.80
C PHE A 21 -1.31 -9.64 6.65
N SER A 22 -1.58 -10.04 5.41
CA SER A 22 -2.51 -11.11 5.13
C SER A 22 -1.70 -12.38 4.93
N TYR A 23 -2.17 -13.49 5.45
CA TYR A 23 -1.41 -14.73 5.40
C TYR A 23 -2.15 -15.77 4.59
N TYR A 24 -1.39 -16.51 3.80
CA TYR A 24 -1.93 -17.54 2.91
C TYR A 24 -1.19 -18.83 3.13
N ALA A 25 -1.92 -19.91 3.31
CA ALA A 25 -1.32 -21.23 3.40
C ALA A 25 -1.12 -21.77 2.00
N LEU A 26 0.13 -22.05 1.66
CA LEU A 26 0.45 -22.58 0.35
C LEU A 26 0.35 -24.10 0.38
N ASP A 27 0.14 -24.69 -0.78
CA ASP A 27 -0.04 -26.13 -0.87
C ASP A 27 1.22 -26.91 -0.50
N ASP A 28 2.38 -26.26 -0.55
CA ASP A 28 3.65 -26.91 -0.19
C ASP A 28 3.94 -26.83 1.30
N GLY A 29 3.02 -26.30 2.08
CA GLY A 29 3.17 -26.25 3.54
C GLY A 29 3.76 -24.96 4.07
N THR A 30 4.14 -24.03 3.22
CA THR A 30 4.65 -22.75 3.70
C THR A 30 3.53 -21.73 3.84
N ILE A 31 3.82 -20.65 4.55
CA ILE A 31 2.89 -19.55 4.73
C ILE A 31 3.45 -18.33 4.03
N LEU A 32 2.64 -17.70 3.20
CA LEU A 32 3.01 -16.46 2.54
C LEU A 32 2.30 -15.31 3.22
N GLY A 33 3.08 -14.33 3.68
CA GLY A 33 2.53 -13.10 4.22
C GLY A 33 2.67 -11.98 3.20
N VAL A 34 1.64 -11.19 3.00
CA VAL A 34 1.64 -10.05 2.09
C VAL A 34 1.04 -8.87 2.81
N LYS A 35 1.74 -7.75 2.75
CA LYS A 35 1.25 -6.51 3.35
C LYS A 35 1.40 -5.39 2.33
N PRO A 36 0.30 -4.77 1.90
CA PRO A 36 0.41 -3.58 1.06
C PRO A 36 0.89 -2.40 1.89
N ALA A 37 1.72 -1.57 1.30
CA ALA A 37 2.24 -0.39 1.96
C ALA A 37 2.20 0.77 1.00
N VAL A 38 1.79 1.93 1.48
CA VAL A 38 1.78 3.16 0.70
C VAL A 38 3.15 3.80 0.81
N VAL A 39 3.72 4.19 -0.33
CA VAL A 39 5.05 4.79 -0.39
C VAL A 39 4.96 6.29 -0.50
N LYS A 40 4.11 6.79 -1.39
CA LYS A 40 3.96 8.23 -1.62
C LYS A 40 2.52 8.54 -1.97
N VAL A 41 2.07 9.72 -1.59
CA VAL A 41 0.73 10.22 -1.92
C VAL A 41 0.87 11.63 -2.46
N TYR A 42 0.20 11.89 -3.58
CA TYR A 42 0.15 13.22 -4.18
C TYR A 42 -1.28 13.65 -4.34
N ARG A 43 -1.57 14.89 -3.97
CA ARG A 43 -2.86 15.51 -4.27
C ARG A 43 -2.80 16.05 -5.69
N LEU A 44 -3.64 15.56 -6.56
CA LEU A 44 -3.59 15.96 -7.95
C LEU A 44 -4.06 17.40 -8.15
N GLN A 45 -3.49 18.04 -9.17
CA GLN A 45 -3.81 19.41 -9.51
C GLN A 45 -4.11 19.50 -11.00
N ASN A 46 -5.00 20.41 -11.34
CA ASN A 46 -5.26 20.78 -12.74
C ASN A 46 -4.10 21.62 -13.28
N PRO A 47 -4.02 21.79 -14.62
CA PRO A 47 -2.94 22.58 -15.18
C PRO A 47 -2.85 24.01 -14.66
N ASP A 48 -3.94 24.57 -14.18
CA ASP A 48 -3.95 25.92 -13.63
C ASP A 48 -3.62 25.96 -12.14
N ASN A 49 -3.13 24.84 -11.58
CA ASN A 49 -2.76 24.68 -10.18
C ASN A 49 -3.93 24.58 -9.22
N SER A 50 -5.16 24.60 -9.72
CA SER A 50 -6.30 24.32 -8.84
C SER A 50 -6.32 22.84 -8.51
N LEU A 51 -6.98 22.50 -7.40
CA LEU A 51 -7.06 21.11 -6.97
C LEU A 51 -8.02 20.32 -7.86
N ALA A 52 -7.62 19.10 -8.19
CA ALA A 52 -8.41 18.24 -9.06
C ALA A 52 -9.37 17.40 -8.24
N PHE A 53 -10.51 17.09 -8.86
CA PHE A 53 -11.50 16.22 -8.25
C PHE A 53 -11.88 15.14 -9.25
N SER A 54 -12.25 13.97 -8.72
CA SER A 54 -12.75 12.90 -9.56
C SER A 54 -14.17 13.22 -10.02
N PRO A 55 -14.69 12.48 -11.03
CA PRO A 55 -16.04 12.76 -11.54
C PRO A 55 -17.15 12.70 -10.50
N ASP A 56 -16.94 11.94 -9.41
CA ASP A 56 -17.92 11.83 -8.35
C ASP A 56 -17.78 12.93 -7.30
N GLY A 57 -16.89 13.90 -7.52
CA GLY A 57 -16.69 15.01 -6.60
C GLY A 57 -15.68 14.79 -5.50
N ALA A 58 -15.09 13.61 -5.42
CA ALA A 58 -14.10 13.33 -4.39
C ALA A 58 -12.75 13.93 -4.76
N PRO A 59 -11.91 14.30 -3.78
CA PRO A 59 -10.57 14.77 -4.10
C PRO A 59 -9.78 13.71 -4.85
N ALA A 60 -9.02 14.13 -5.85
CA ALA A 60 -8.24 13.21 -6.66
C ALA A 60 -6.82 13.11 -6.14
N TYR A 61 -6.34 11.89 -6.00
CA TYR A 61 -5.00 11.59 -5.51
C TYR A 61 -4.30 10.63 -6.43
N PHE A 62 -3.00 10.74 -6.47
CA PHE A 62 -2.14 9.73 -7.05
C PHE A 62 -1.30 9.15 -5.92
N TYR A 63 -1.18 7.84 -5.87
CA TYR A 63 -0.40 7.20 -4.82
C TYR A 63 0.40 6.04 -5.39
N GLN A 64 1.56 5.82 -4.79
CA GLN A 64 2.40 4.66 -5.08
C GLN A 64 2.31 3.69 -3.94
N THR A 65 2.19 2.42 -4.28
CA THR A 65 2.13 1.36 -3.28
C THR A 65 3.13 0.28 -3.64
N GLN A 66 3.50 -0.49 -2.64
CA GLN A 66 4.30 -1.70 -2.85
C GLN A 66 3.81 -2.76 -1.90
N ASN A 67 4.09 -4.01 -2.25
CA ASN A 67 3.77 -5.13 -1.39
C ASN A 67 5.03 -5.58 -0.67
N ILE A 68 4.91 -5.77 0.62
CA ILE A 68 5.96 -6.35 1.45
C ILE A 68 5.57 -7.80 1.64
N THR A 69 6.49 -8.71 1.32
CA THR A 69 6.19 -10.13 1.39
C THR A 69 7.10 -10.81 2.40
N GLN A 70 6.62 -11.90 2.94
CA GLN A 70 7.32 -12.67 3.94
C GLN A 70 6.94 -14.14 3.75
N VAL A 71 7.93 -15.02 3.85
CA VAL A 71 7.68 -16.46 3.76
C VAL A 71 7.99 -17.06 5.11
N LEU A 72 7.03 -17.78 5.67
CA LEU A 72 7.15 -18.36 6.99
C LEU A 72 6.93 -19.86 6.94
N LYS A 73 7.57 -20.57 7.86
CA LYS A 73 7.22 -21.96 8.13
C LYS A 73 5.96 -21.98 9.00
N PRO A 74 5.18 -23.06 8.94
CA PRO A 74 3.97 -23.12 9.77
C PRO A 74 4.22 -22.88 11.25
N GLU A 75 5.32 -23.38 11.78
CA GLU A 75 5.62 -23.18 13.20
C GLU A 75 5.96 -21.74 13.50
N GLU A 76 6.57 -21.03 12.56
CA GLU A 76 6.84 -19.61 12.74
C GLU A 76 5.57 -18.80 12.77
N TYR A 77 4.64 -19.10 11.88
CA TYR A 77 3.36 -18.43 11.87
C TYR A 77 2.59 -18.67 13.15
N LYS A 78 2.60 -19.91 13.61
CA LYS A 78 1.93 -20.25 14.86
C LYS A 78 2.52 -19.48 16.03
N SER A 79 3.83 -19.33 16.05
CA SER A 79 4.50 -18.58 17.10
C SER A 79 4.05 -17.12 17.13
N PHE A 80 3.99 -16.47 15.99
CA PHE A 80 3.49 -15.12 15.91
C PHE A 80 2.07 -15.01 16.44
N LYS A 81 1.23 -15.95 16.04
CA LYS A 81 -0.17 -15.95 16.43
C LYS A 81 -0.31 -16.16 17.94
N ASP A 82 0.47 -17.07 18.49
CA ASP A 82 0.43 -17.34 19.93
C ASP A 82 0.91 -16.15 20.74
N ASP A 83 1.85 -15.39 20.19
CA ASP A 83 2.37 -14.18 20.85
C ASP A 83 1.46 -12.98 20.67
N GLY A 84 0.40 -13.12 19.88
CA GLY A 84 -0.50 -12.01 19.61
C GLY A 84 0.06 -10.97 18.68
N ILE A 85 1.14 -11.29 17.97
CA ILE A 85 1.80 -10.35 17.06
C ILE A 85 1.24 -10.46 15.66
N ALA A 86 0.73 -11.60 15.28
CA ALA A 86 0.19 -11.85 13.96
C ALA A 86 -1.09 -11.06 13.77
N GLU A 87 -1.09 -10.18 12.85
CA GLU A 87 -2.25 -9.35 12.57
C GLU A 87 -2.06 -8.60 11.33
#